data_595e21a7d7ffa115853dd9d112192298
#
_entry.id   595e21a7d7ffa115853dd9d112192298
#
_cell.length_a   1.000
_cell.length_b   1.000
_cell.length_c   1.000
_cell.angle_alpha   90.00
_cell.angle_beta   90.00
_cell.angle_gamma   90.00
#
_symmetry.space_group_name_H-M   'P 1'
#
loop_
_entity.id
_entity.type
_entity.pdbx_description
1 polymer ?
#
loop_
_entity_poly.entity_id
_entity_poly.type
_entity_poly.pdbx_seq_one_letter_code
_entity_poly.pdbx_strand_id
1 'polypeptide(L)'
;CSAEILRVLFGYLPEEIRNSDEVGTVITVPAAFNQMQKDATMAAAAIAQIGQVALMQEPVAAVMSVMRQRKQDGLFCIYDLGGGTLDIAVAQSTAGRVSLLAGGGIAMCGGADFDRQIFDAVVKPWLFHTFSLPDEFDRQSRYKPLARMALWAAEKAKIELSQREDSLISLSETELNLTDENGRELYVDVPFKRQEFDELIAPKLLDSIEAARTTLRKAGYEPQDVERMIFVGGPTQYKPLRDKI
;
A
#
# COMPACT_ATOMS: atom_id res chain seq x y z
N CYS A 1 -19.95 -5.28 -0.24
CA CYS A 1 -18.74 -4.73 0.40
C CYS A 1 -18.38 -3.34 -0.12
N SER A 2 -18.00 -3.16 -1.42
CA SER A 2 -17.55 -1.86 -1.94
C SER A 2 -18.57 -0.73 -1.74
N ALA A 3 -19.86 -0.98 -2.00
CA ALA A 3 -20.91 0.01 -1.78
C ALA A 3 -21.01 0.48 -0.31
N GLU A 4 -20.80 -0.42 0.65
CA GLU A 4 -20.82 -0.06 2.07
C GLU A 4 -19.64 0.81 2.46
N ILE A 5 -18.43 0.47 1.95
CA ILE A 5 -17.24 1.30 2.16
C ILE A 5 -17.46 2.71 1.59
N LEU A 6 -17.94 2.80 0.36
CA LEU A 6 -18.25 4.08 -0.30
C LEU A 6 -19.30 4.88 0.47
N ARG A 7 -20.35 4.21 0.97
CA ARG A 7 -21.38 4.87 1.80
C ARG A 7 -20.81 5.45 3.08
N VAL A 8 -19.96 4.70 3.79
CA VAL A 8 -19.31 5.16 5.02
C VAL A 8 -18.40 6.35 4.73
N LEU A 9 -17.55 6.27 3.69
CA LEU A 9 -16.66 7.36 3.31
C LEU A 9 -17.44 8.62 2.90
N PHE A 10 -18.49 8.46 2.11
CA PHE A 10 -19.37 9.57 1.70
C PHE A 10 -20.09 10.17 2.91
N GLY A 11 -20.42 9.34 3.91
CA GLY A 11 -21.05 9.77 5.17
C GLY A 11 -20.17 10.67 6.03
N TYR A 12 -18.84 10.68 5.84
CA TYR A 12 -17.93 11.61 6.54
C TYR A 12 -18.00 13.05 6.00
N LEU A 13 -18.58 13.25 4.81
CA LEU A 13 -18.75 14.59 4.27
C LEU A 13 -19.86 15.34 5.02
N PRO A 14 -19.75 16.67 5.19
CA PRO A 14 -20.81 17.51 5.70
C PRO A 14 -22.12 17.32 4.91
N GLU A 15 -23.25 17.40 5.60
CA GLU A 15 -24.56 17.18 5.00
C GLU A 15 -24.86 18.15 3.85
N GLU A 16 -24.43 19.39 3.98
CA GLU A 16 -24.54 20.44 2.96
C GLU A 16 -23.86 20.04 1.65
N ILE A 17 -22.70 19.36 1.74
CA ILE A 17 -21.96 18.87 0.56
C ILE A 17 -22.65 17.64 -0.02
N ARG A 18 -23.10 16.70 0.83
CA ARG A 18 -23.73 15.46 0.37
C ARG A 18 -25.05 15.69 -0.39
N ASN A 19 -25.79 16.73 0.00
CA ASN A 19 -27.10 17.06 -0.54
C ASN A 19 -27.05 18.16 -1.62
N SER A 20 -25.86 18.60 -2.02
CA SER A 20 -25.70 19.63 -3.05
C SER A 20 -25.71 19.02 -4.45
N ASP A 21 -26.58 19.53 -5.31
CA ASP A 21 -26.59 19.19 -6.75
C ASP A 21 -25.41 19.80 -7.53
N GLU A 22 -24.70 20.75 -6.93
CA GLU A 22 -23.54 21.42 -7.54
C GLU A 22 -22.23 20.66 -7.31
N VAL A 23 -22.22 19.63 -6.44
CA VAL A 23 -21.03 18.84 -6.09
C VAL A 23 -21.03 17.52 -6.85
N GLY A 24 -20.03 17.34 -7.71
CA GLY A 24 -19.73 16.07 -8.35
C GLY A 24 -18.74 15.22 -7.53
N THR A 25 -18.92 13.93 -7.54
CA THR A 25 -17.99 12.96 -6.90
C THR A 25 -17.10 12.31 -7.96
N VAL A 26 -15.80 12.27 -7.70
CA VAL A 26 -14.85 11.50 -8.52
C VAL A 26 -14.35 10.31 -7.70
N ILE A 27 -14.49 9.12 -8.26
CA ILE A 27 -13.92 7.90 -7.69
C ILE A 27 -12.71 7.50 -8.54
N THR A 28 -11.56 7.37 -7.92
CA THR A 28 -10.37 6.90 -8.61
C THR A 28 -10.36 5.38 -8.71
N VAL A 29 -9.82 4.87 -9.82
CA VAL A 29 -9.70 3.44 -10.10
C VAL A 29 -8.32 3.13 -10.66
N PRO A 30 -7.75 1.94 -10.40
CA PRO A 30 -6.50 1.51 -10.99
C PRO A 30 -6.49 1.64 -12.52
N ALA A 31 -5.34 1.99 -13.09
CA ALA A 31 -5.18 2.11 -14.55
C ALA A 31 -5.47 0.79 -15.28
N ALA A 32 -5.19 -0.34 -14.62
CA ALA A 32 -5.39 -1.69 -15.16
C ALA A 32 -6.85 -2.17 -15.11
N PHE A 33 -7.79 -1.42 -14.48
CA PHE A 33 -9.20 -1.85 -14.43
C PHE A 33 -9.80 -1.99 -15.83
N ASN A 34 -10.35 -3.17 -16.09
CA ASN A 34 -11.15 -3.42 -17.29
C ASN A 34 -12.55 -2.78 -17.16
N GLN A 35 -13.33 -2.83 -18.25
CA GLN A 35 -14.67 -2.21 -18.27
C GLN A 35 -15.61 -2.81 -17.22
N MET A 36 -15.59 -4.13 -17.00
CA MET A 36 -16.43 -4.80 -16.00
C MET A 36 -16.13 -4.31 -14.58
N GLN A 37 -14.85 -4.09 -14.24
CA GLN A 37 -14.44 -3.57 -12.94
C GLN A 37 -14.86 -2.10 -12.76
N LYS A 38 -14.78 -1.30 -13.82
CA LYS A 38 -15.28 0.09 -13.81
C LYS A 38 -16.79 0.13 -13.62
N ASP A 39 -17.52 -0.70 -14.33
CA ASP A 39 -18.98 -0.80 -14.21
C ASP A 39 -19.39 -1.29 -12.83
N ALA A 40 -18.67 -2.24 -12.25
CA ALA A 40 -18.90 -2.69 -10.87
C ALA A 40 -18.65 -1.58 -9.84
N THR A 41 -17.66 -0.72 -10.06
CA THR A 41 -17.40 0.45 -9.21
C THR A 41 -18.54 1.48 -9.31
N MET A 42 -19.01 1.74 -10.52
CA MET A 42 -20.17 2.63 -10.74
C MET A 42 -21.44 2.07 -10.10
N ALA A 43 -21.68 0.76 -10.24
CA ALA A 43 -22.81 0.09 -9.62
C ALA A 43 -22.73 0.17 -8.07
N ALA A 44 -21.53 0.00 -7.50
CA ALA A 44 -21.31 0.16 -6.07
C ALA A 44 -21.61 1.60 -5.59
N ALA A 45 -21.22 2.62 -6.35
CA ALA A 45 -21.53 4.01 -6.06
C ALA A 45 -23.04 4.29 -6.12
N ALA A 46 -23.75 3.73 -7.11
CA ALA A 46 -25.20 3.83 -7.23
C ALA A 46 -25.93 3.17 -6.04
N ILE A 47 -25.50 1.97 -5.62
CA ILE A 47 -26.02 1.29 -4.42
C ILE A 47 -25.74 2.09 -3.16
N ALA A 48 -24.59 2.78 -3.08
CA ALA A 48 -24.24 3.67 -1.97
C ALA A 48 -25.03 4.98 -1.97
N GLN A 49 -25.81 5.26 -3.02
CA GLN A 49 -26.59 6.49 -3.22
C GLN A 49 -25.70 7.76 -3.26
N ILE A 50 -24.50 7.61 -3.82
CA ILE A 50 -23.63 8.74 -4.11
C ILE A 50 -24.12 9.37 -5.43
N GLY A 51 -24.50 10.61 -5.43
CA GLY A 51 -25.13 11.32 -6.55
C GLY A 51 -24.42 11.16 -7.91
N GLN A 52 -24.03 12.25 -8.54
CA GLN A 52 -23.28 12.19 -9.81
C GLN A 52 -21.85 11.74 -9.58
N VAL A 53 -21.45 10.64 -10.20
CA VAL A 53 -20.10 10.05 -10.08
C VAL A 53 -19.41 10.01 -11.43
N ALA A 54 -18.16 10.46 -11.47
CA ALA A 54 -17.23 10.23 -12.58
C ALA A 54 -16.08 9.32 -12.12
N LEU A 55 -15.55 8.49 -13.01
CA LEU A 55 -14.35 7.70 -12.75
C LEU A 55 -13.12 8.42 -13.30
N MET A 56 -12.02 8.34 -12.56
CA MET A 56 -10.70 8.81 -12.97
C MET A 56 -9.66 7.72 -12.70
N GLN A 57 -8.68 7.56 -13.57
CA GLN A 57 -7.57 6.66 -13.30
C GLN A 57 -6.65 7.23 -12.21
N GLU A 58 -6.25 6.41 -11.24
CA GLU A 58 -5.41 6.81 -10.10
C GLU A 58 -4.13 7.54 -10.52
N PRO A 59 -3.35 7.07 -11.52
CA PRO A 59 -2.15 7.78 -11.95
C PRO A 59 -2.45 9.16 -12.55
N VAL A 60 -3.59 9.32 -13.23
CA VAL A 60 -4.01 10.63 -13.74
C VAL A 60 -4.31 11.59 -12.59
N ALA A 61 -5.02 11.13 -11.57
CA ALA A 61 -5.30 11.92 -10.37
C ALA A 61 -4.00 12.31 -9.65
N ALA A 62 -3.02 11.40 -9.55
CA ALA A 62 -1.72 11.68 -8.94
C ALA A 62 -0.97 12.80 -9.68
N VAL A 63 -0.90 12.74 -11.02
CA VAL A 63 -0.26 13.81 -11.83
C VAL A 63 -1.01 15.12 -11.67
N MET A 64 -2.34 15.10 -11.73
CA MET A 64 -3.16 16.33 -11.57
C MET A 64 -2.95 16.98 -10.20
N SER A 65 -2.77 16.20 -9.14
CA SER A 65 -2.48 16.71 -7.80
C SER A 65 -1.16 17.47 -7.75
N VAL A 66 -0.12 16.95 -8.40
CA VAL A 66 1.19 17.63 -8.50
C VAL A 66 1.11 18.87 -9.36
N MET A 67 0.42 18.79 -10.50
CA MET A 67 0.25 19.93 -11.44
C MET A 67 -0.56 21.09 -10.85
N ARG A 68 -1.44 20.84 -9.89
CA ARG A 68 -2.18 21.89 -9.18
C ARG A 68 -1.22 22.87 -8.48
N GLN A 69 -0.09 22.38 -8.00
CA GLN A 69 0.92 23.21 -7.33
C GLN A 69 1.91 23.87 -8.30
N ARG A 70 2.23 23.18 -9.39
CA ARG A 70 3.14 23.67 -10.43
C ARG A 70 2.67 23.15 -11.78
N LYS A 71 2.18 24.05 -12.63
CA LYS A 71 1.89 23.74 -14.04
C LYS A 71 3.21 23.45 -14.74
N GLN A 72 3.50 22.19 -14.97
CA GLN A 72 4.73 21.75 -15.62
C GLN A 72 4.36 20.68 -16.65
N ASP A 73 4.68 20.94 -17.91
CA ASP A 73 4.61 19.92 -18.94
C ASP A 73 5.81 18.97 -18.80
N GLY A 74 5.66 17.73 -19.20
CA GLY A 74 6.74 16.76 -19.13
C GLY A 74 6.25 15.32 -18.99
N LEU A 75 7.21 14.41 -18.87
CA LEU A 75 6.99 12.99 -18.64
C LEU A 75 7.04 12.67 -17.15
N PHE A 76 6.01 12.01 -16.66
CA PHE A 76 5.87 11.61 -15.26
C PHE A 76 5.87 10.08 -15.16
N CYS A 77 6.64 9.55 -14.22
CA CYS A 77 6.52 8.17 -13.80
C CYS A 77 5.85 8.12 -12.43
N ILE A 78 4.72 7.45 -12.34
CA ILE A 78 3.94 7.26 -11.12
C ILE A 78 4.29 5.90 -10.55
N TYR A 79 4.71 5.87 -9.30
CA TYR A 79 5.06 4.69 -8.54
C TYR A 79 4.13 4.60 -7.33
N ASP A 80 3.04 3.85 -7.50
CA ASP A 80 2.00 3.70 -6.47
C ASP A 80 2.21 2.36 -5.75
N LEU A 81 2.81 2.44 -4.56
CA LEU A 81 3.06 1.30 -3.69
C LEU A 81 2.03 1.28 -2.58
N GLY A 82 0.98 0.50 -2.80
CA GLY A 82 -0.13 0.35 -1.87
C GLY A 82 0.12 -0.70 -0.78
N GLY A 83 -0.98 -1.19 -0.20
CA GLY A 83 -0.93 -2.25 0.83
C GLY A 83 -0.60 -3.63 0.27
N GLY A 84 -1.04 -3.96 -0.95
CA GLY A 84 -0.87 -5.30 -1.56
C GLY A 84 -0.37 -5.30 -2.99
N THR A 85 -0.29 -4.13 -3.63
CA THR A 85 0.15 -4.01 -5.03
C THR A 85 1.12 -2.85 -5.19
N LEU A 86 1.97 -3.00 -6.19
CA LEU A 86 2.70 -1.91 -6.81
C LEU A 86 2.10 -1.66 -8.18
N ASP A 87 1.61 -0.47 -8.42
CA ASP A 87 1.13 0.00 -9.70
C ASP A 87 2.09 1.07 -10.25
N ILE A 88 2.52 0.90 -11.49
CA ILE A 88 3.43 1.82 -12.18
C ILE A 88 2.73 2.36 -13.41
N ALA A 89 2.80 3.65 -13.59
CA ALA A 89 2.24 4.30 -14.76
C ALA A 89 3.19 5.35 -15.32
N VAL A 90 3.20 5.47 -16.64
CA VAL A 90 3.90 6.54 -17.35
C VAL A 90 2.86 7.44 -17.97
N ALA A 91 2.91 8.72 -17.63
CA ALA A 91 1.96 9.71 -18.11
C ALA A 91 2.68 10.95 -18.63
N GLN A 92 2.12 11.56 -19.66
CA GLN A 92 2.61 12.82 -20.21
C GLN A 92 1.61 13.95 -19.94
N SER A 93 2.14 15.07 -19.49
CA SER A 93 1.40 16.33 -19.44
C SER A 93 1.82 17.23 -20.58
N THR A 94 0.85 17.78 -21.29
CA THR A 94 1.05 18.76 -22.35
C THR A 94 -0.08 19.78 -22.32
N ALA A 95 0.25 21.05 -22.14
CA ALA A 95 -0.71 22.17 -22.08
C ALA A 95 -1.86 21.92 -21.07
N GLY A 96 -1.55 21.34 -19.92
CA GLY A 96 -2.52 21.04 -18.84
C GLY A 96 -3.38 19.79 -19.08
N ARG A 97 -3.12 19.02 -20.13
CA ARG A 97 -3.77 17.73 -20.40
C ARG A 97 -2.85 16.58 -20.00
N VAL A 98 -3.36 15.62 -19.26
CA VAL A 98 -2.62 14.42 -18.83
C VAL A 98 -3.09 13.23 -19.66
N SER A 99 -2.15 12.55 -20.29
CA SER A 99 -2.37 11.32 -21.07
C SER A 99 -1.57 10.18 -20.46
N LEU A 100 -2.21 9.06 -20.18
CA LEU A 100 -1.55 7.83 -19.77
C LEU A 100 -0.94 7.16 -21.00
N LEU A 101 0.36 6.89 -20.97
CA LEU A 101 1.11 6.28 -22.07
C LEU A 101 1.30 4.79 -21.89
N ALA A 102 1.61 4.35 -20.69
CA ALA A 102 1.76 2.93 -20.35
C ALA A 102 1.43 2.68 -18.89
N GLY A 103 1.07 1.44 -18.59
CA GLY A 103 0.89 0.94 -17.23
C GLY A 103 1.53 -0.43 -17.05
N GLY A 104 1.94 -0.72 -15.84
CA GLY A 104 2.51 -1.97 -15.39
C GLY A 104 2.38 -2.09 -13.87
N GLY A 105 2.93 -3.15 -13.30
CA GLY A 105 2.90 -3.33 -11.85
C GLY A 105 3.23 -4.74 -11.42
N ILE A 106 3.25 -4.95 -10.12
CA ILE A 106 3.51 -6.24 -9.48
C ILE A 106 2.43 -6.49 -8.44
N ALA A 107 1.75 -7.61 -8.55
CA ALA A 107 0.87 -8.11 -7.49
C ALA A 107 1.72 -8.67 -6.33
N MET A 108 1.17 -8.64 -5.11
CA MET A 108 1.85 -9.10 -3.90
C MET A 108 3.21 -8.39 -3.66
N CYS A 109 3.22 -7.09 -3.95
CA CYS A 109 4.33 -6.19 -3.67
C CYS A 109 3.77 -4.93 -3.04
N GLY A 110 3.56 -4.95 -1.74
CA GLY A 110 2.98 -3.84 -0.99
C GLY A 110 3.33 -3.88 0.48
N GLY A 111 2.76 -2.95 1.25
CA GLY A 111 3.03 -2.81 2.69
C GLY A 111 2.73 -4.09 3.49
N ALA A 112 1.62 -4.76 3.19
CA ALA A 112 1.24 -6.00 3.87
C ALA A 112 2.16 -7.19 3.53
N ASP A 113 2.76 -7.19 2.34
CA ASP A 113 3.75 -8.20 1.98
C ASP A 113 5.05 -7.99 2.76
N PHE A 114 5.43 -6.74 3.01
CA PHE A 114 6.57 -6.41 3.88
C PHE A 114 6.29 -6.81 5.33
N ASP A 115 5.08 -6.55 5.84
CA ASP A 115 4.68 -6.99 7.19
C ASP A 115 4.76 -8.50 7.33
N ARG A 116 4.30 -9.22 6.31
CA ARG A 116 4.40 -10.68 6.27
C ARG A 116 5.85 -11.16 6.24
N GLN A 117 6.73 -10.50 5.47
CA GLN A 117 8.16 -10.83 5.46
C GLN A 117 8.82 -10.62 6.83
N ILE A 118 8.49 -9.51 7.52
CA ILE A 118 8.97 -9.26 8.90
C ILE A 118 8.47 -10.36 9.83
N PHE A 119 7.19 -10.69 9.77
CA PHE A 119 6.62 -11.76 10.59
C PHE A 119 7.31 -13.10 10.34
N ASP A 120 7.44 -13.52 9.09
CA ASP A 120 7.96 -14.84 8.74
C ASP A 120 9.47 -14.96 8.98
N ALA A 121 10.25 -13.89 8.74
CA ALA A 121 11.72 -13.93 8.84
C ALA A 121 12.26 -13.52 10.22
N VAL A 122 11.52 -12.73 10.99
CA VAL A 122 12.00 -12.16 12.26
C VAL A 122 11.16 -12.63 13.44
N VAL A 123 9.85 -12.40 13.42
CA VAL A 123 8.99 -12.68 14.58
C VAL A 123 8.76 -14.17 14.78
N LYS A 124 8.44 -14.90 13.73
CA LYS A 124 8.11 -16.32 13.78
C LYS A 124 9.30 -17.18 14.27
N PRO A 125 10.54 -16.99 13.79
CA PRO A 125 11.71 -17.69 14.34
C PRO A 125 11.97 -17.36 15.81
N TRP A 126 11.79 -16.10 16.22
CA TRP A 126 11.95 -15.69 17.60
C TRP A 126 10.91 -16.37 18.51
N LEU A 127 9.65 -16.46 18.07
CA LEU A 127 8.59 -17.14 18.80
C LEU A 127 8.90 -18.63 18.99
N PHE A 128 9.38 -19.32 17.96
CA PHE A 128 9.79 -20.74 18.06
C PHE A 128 11.01 -20.95 18.96
N HIS A 129 11.92 -19.98 18.99
CA HIS A 129 13.07 -20.05 19.90
C HIS A 129 12.67 -19.86 21.37
N THR A 130 11.66 -19.03 21.63
CA THR A 130 11.29 -18.58 22.96
C THR A 130 10.23 -19.45 23.61
N PHE A 131 9.31 -20.02 22.82
CA PHE A 131 8.12 -20.75 23.27
C PHE A 131 7.97 -22.09 22.59
N SER A 132 7.25 -22.99 23.27
CA SER A 132 6.82 -24.27 22.70
C SER A 132 5.54 -24.05 21.90
N LEU A 133 5.67 -23.82 20.60
CA LEU A 133 4.57 -23.64 19.69
C LEU A 133 4.53 -24.79 18.67
N PRO A 134 3.34 -25.24 18.26
CA PRO A 134 3.22 -26.26 17.23
C PRO A 134 3.64 -25.72 15.87
N ASP A 135 4.13 -26.62 15.00
CA ASP A 135 4.37 -26.29 13.61
C ASP A 135 3.11 -25.67 12.99
N GLU A 136 3.29 -24.66 12.16
CA GLU A 136 2.18 -23.90 11.53
C GLU A 136 1.17 -23.34 12.54
N PHE A 137 1.64 -22.91 13.74
CA PHE A 137 0.77 -22.32 14.77
C PHE A 137 -0.13 -21.20 14.22
N ASP A 138 0.38 -20.42 13.27
CA ASP A 138 -0.30 -19.29 12.61
C ASP A 138 -1.54 -19.73 11.81
N ARG A 139 -1.67 -21.02 11.46
CA ARG A 139 -2.85 -21.63 10.82
C ARG A 139 -3.85 -22.23 11.82
N GLN A 140 -3.41 -22.52 13.04
CA GLN A 140 -4.25 -23.13 14.06
C GLN A 140 -5.17 -22.11 14.71
N SER A 141 -6.45 -22.46 14.92
CA SER A 141 -7.48 -21.56 15.45
C SER A 141 -7.08 -20.91 16.77
N ARG A 142 -6.40 -21.66 17.66
CA ARG A 142 -5.95 -21.18 18.97
C ARG A 142 -4.95 -20.01 18.84
N TYR A 143 -4.03 -20.08 17.88
CA TYR A 143 -2.93 -19.12 17.73
C TYR A 143 -3.13 -18.10 16.61
N LYS A 144 -4.26 -18.15 15.89
CA LYS A 144 -4.60 -17.09 14.91
C LYS A 144 -4.57 -15.66 15.47
N PRO A 145 -5.05 -15.42 16.73
CA PRO A 145 -4.93 -14.10 17.33
C PRO A 145 -3.46 -13.65 17.49
N LEU A 146 -2.56 -14.55 17.94
CA LEU A 146 -1.13 -14.27 18.04
C LEU A 146 -0.56 -13.84 16.69
N ALA A 147 -0.78 -14.62 15.63
CA ALA A 147 -0.25 -14.33 14.30
C ALA A 147 -0.77 -12.98 13.76
N ARG A 148 -2.07 -12.70 13.96
CA ARG A 148 -2.68 -11.43 13.53
C ARG A 148 -2.12 -10.24 14.29
N MET A 149 -1.98 -10.35 15.61
CA MET A 149 -1.45 -9.26 16.45
C MET A 149 0.04 -9.04 16.20
N ALA A 150 0.79 -10.12 15.98
CA ALA A 150 2.21 -10.04 15.63
C ALA A 150 2.44 -9.37 14.27
N LEU A 151 1.59 -9.64 13.27
CA LEU A 151 1.60 -8.92 11.99
C LEU A 151 1.32 -7.42 12.18
N TRP A 152 0.36 -7.07 13.01
CA TRP A 152 0.06 -5.68 13.32
C TRP A 152 1.21 -4.98 14.08
N ALA A 153 1.87 -5.68 15.02
CA ALA A 153 3.06 -5.15 15.69
C ALA A 153 4.24 -4.96 14.71
N ALA A 154 4.41 -5.89 13.75
CA ALA A 154 5.39 -5.77 12.68
C ALA A 154 5.11 -4.56 11.77
N GLU A 155 3.85 -4.33 11.39
CA GLU A 155 3.43 -3.13 10.64
C GLU A 155 3.78 -1.84 11.38
N LYS A 156 3.49 -1.76 12.68
CA LYS A 156 3.84 -0.59 13.51
C LYS A 156 5.35 -0.35 13.50
N ALA A 157 6.13 -1.39 13.76
CA ALA A 157 7.59 -1.29 13.76
C ALA A 157 8.13 -0.84 12.39
N LYS A 158 7.63 -1.40 11.29
CA LYS A 158 7.94 -0.96 9.93
C LYS A 158 7.67 0.54 9.73
N ILE A 159 6.52 1.03 10.20
CA ILE A 159 6.16 2.45 10.08
C ILE A 159 7.12 3.32 10.92
N GLU A 160 7.47 2.91 12.13
CA GLU A 160 8.42 3.63 12.98
C GLU A 160 9.82 3.72 12.35
N LEU A 161 10.28 2.66 11.65
CA LEU A 161 11.56 2.66 10.94
C LEU A 161 11.62 3.67 9.78
N SER A 162 10.50 4.25 9.36
CA SER A 162 10.52 5.38 8.41
C SER A 162 11.13 6.64 9.03
N GLN A 163 11.11 6.75 10.37
CA GLN A 163 11.59 7.93 11.11
C GLN A 163 12.79 7.62 12.04
N ARG A 164 13.00 6.34 12.40
CA ARG A 164 14.02 5.90 13.36
C ARG A 164 14.92 4.82 12.76
N GLU A 165 16.09 4.63 13.35
CA GLU A 165 17.04 3.57 12.94
C GLU A 165 16.69 2.22 13.57
N ASP A 166 15.96 2.22 14.68
CA ASP A 166 15.55 1.05 15.46
C ASP A 166 14.11 1.17 15.92
N SER A 167 13.46 0.05 16.10
CA SER A 167 12.10 -0.12 16.61
C SER A 167 12.02 -1.41 17.42
N LEU A 168 10.91 -1.62 18.10
CA LEU A 168 10.61 -2.81 18.88
C LEU A 168 9.28 -3.41 18.42
N ILE A 169 9.30 -4.67 17.98
CA ILE A 169 8.09 -5.43 17.72
C ILE A 169 7.64 -6.01 19.05
N SER A 170 6.63 -5.43 19.68
CA SER A 170 6.24 -5.75 21.05
C SER A 170 4.76 -6.00 21.19
N LEU A 171 4.43 -7.05 21.95
CA LEU A 171 3.09 -7.40 22.42
C LEU A 171 3.22 -7.98 23.84
N SER A 172 2.46 -7.45 24.78
CA SER A 172 2.45 -7.94 26.15
C SER A 172 1.61 -9.22 26.31
N GLU A 173 1.85 -9.95 27.41
CA GLU A 173 1.07 -11.11 27.82
C GLU A 173 -0.41 -10.78 27.98
N THR A 174 -0.72 -9.61 28.50
CA THR A 174 -2.10 -9.14 28.72
C THR A 174 -2.83 -8.84 27.42
N GLU A 175 -2.13 -8.35 26.39
CA GLU A 175 -2.73 -8.12 25.07
C GLU A 175 -3.01 -9.43 24.35
N LEU A 176 -2.10 -10.39 24.43
CA LEU A 176 -2.25 -11.69 23.79
C LEU A 176 -3.22 -12.61 24.52
N ASN A 177 -3.15 -12.66 25.85
CA ASN A 177 -3.92 -13.54 26.71
C ASN A 177 -3.94 -15.01 26.20
N LEU A 178 -2.77 -15.50 25.84
CA LEU A 178 -2.54 -16.82 25.27
C LEU A 178 -1.34 -17.48 25.96
N THR A 179 -1.35 -18.82 26.01
CA THR A 179 -0.22 -19.61 26.49
C THR A 179 0.30 -20.56 25.41
N ASP A 180 1.58 -20.91 25.51
CA ASP A 180 2.20 -21.97 24.70
C ASP A 180 1.72 -23.37 25.11
N GLU A 181 2.26 -24.44 24.51
CA GLU A 181 1.90 -25.83 24.82
C GLU A 181 2.31 -26.25 26.25
N ASN A 182 3.27 -25.56 26.86
CA ASN A 182 3.71 -25.80 28.23
C ASN A 182 3.00 -24.92 29.27
N GLY A 183 2.05 -24.09 28.86
CA GLY A 183 1.30 -23.20 29.74
C GLY A 183 2.02 -21.88 30.06
N ARG A 184 3.13 -21.55 29.40
CA ARG A 184 3.84 -20.28 29.56
C ARG A 184 3.09 -19.17 28.81
N GLU A 185 2.85 -18.02 29.46
CA GLU A 185 2.22 -16.86 28.83
C GLU A 185 3.06 -16.34 27.66
N LEU A 186 2.37 -16.07 26.53
CA LEU A 186 2.98 -15.60 25.29
C LEU A 186 3.13 -14.07 25.32
N TYR A 187 4.26 -13.60 24.85
CA TYR A 187 4.53 -12.19 24.55
C TYR A 187 5.38 -12.11 23.26
N VAL A 188 5.59 -10.91 22.76
CA VAL A 188 6.56 -10.63 21.69
C VAL A 188 7.42 -9.46 22.14
N ASP A 189 8.73 -9.59 22.01
CA ASP A 189 9.69 -8.53 22.36
C ASP A 189 10.94 -8.69 21.50
N VAL A 190 10.86 -8.18 20.26
CA VAL A 190 11.88 -8.36 19.23
C VAL A 190 12.42 -7.01 18.79
N PRO A 191 13.68 -6.67 19.17
CA PRO A 191 14.36 -5.52 18.59
C PRO A 191 14.49 -5.68 17.08
N PHE A 192 14.18 -4.62 16.34
CA PHE A 192 14.18 -4.64 14.88
C PHE A 192 14.80 -3.35 14.33
N LYS A 193 15.79 -3.48 13.45
CA LYS A 193 16.56 -2.36 12.91
C LYS A 193 16.19 -2.04 11.48
N ARG A 194 16.38 -0.77 11.09
CA ARG A 194 16.20 -0.32 9.71
C ARG A 194 17.06 -1.11 8.72
N GLN A 195 18.31 -1.40 9.07
CA GLN A 195 19.19 -2.19 8.21
C GLN A 195 18.62 -3.58 7.93
N GLU A 196 18.09 -4.26 8.94
CA GLU A 196 17.45 -5.58 8.78
C GLU A 196 16.22 -5.50 7.89
N PHE A 197 15.43 -4.44 8.02
CA PHE A 197 14.30 -4.18 7.16
C PHE A 197 14.72 -3.91 5.71
N ASP A 198 15.76 -3.09 5.49
CA ASP A 198 16.31 -2.81 4.17
C ASP A 198 16.78 -4.08 3.45
N GLU A 199 17.48 -4.94 4.16
CA GLU A 199 17.95 -6.23 3.64
C GLU A 199 16.78 -7.15 3.28
N LEU A 200 15.75 -7.18 4.13
CA LEU A 200 14.57 -8.01 3.95
C LEU A 200 13.76 -7.64 2.70
N ILE A 201 13.56 -6.34 2.44
CA ILE A 201 12.76 -5.87 1.30
C ILE A 201 13.57 -5.71 0.01
N ALA A 202 14.91 -5.80 0.06
CA ALA A 202 15.79 -5.54 -1.09
C ALA A 202 15.43 -6.34 -2.35
N PRO A 203 15.09 -7.64 -2.31
CA PRO A 203 14.70 -8.38 -3.51
C PRO A 203 13.45 -7.80 -4.16
N LYS A 204 12.38 -7.54 -3.38
CA LYS A 204 11.13 -6.95 -3.90
C LYS A 204 11.34 -5.54 -4.44
N LEU A 205 12.25 -4.78 -3.84
CA LEU A 205 12.61 -3.46 -4.33
C LEU A 205 13.31 -3.53 -5.70
N LEU A 206 14.21 -4.47 -5.91
CA LEU A 206 14.86 -4.68 -7.22
C LEU A 206 13.83 -5.05 -8.29
N ASP A 207 12.91 -5.96 -7.99
CA ASP A 207 11.82 -6.33 -8.89
C ASP A 207 10.95 -5.11 -9.25
N SER A 208 10.69 -4.24 -8.28
CA SER A 208 9.90 -3.04 -8.47
C SER A 208 10.57 -2.00 -9.37
N ILE A 209 11.89 -1.85 -9.25
CA ILE A 209 12.70 -0.98 -10.13
C ILE A 209 12.66 -1.51 -11.56
N GLU A 210 12.81 -2.82 -11.77
CA GLU A 210 12.75 -3.41 -13.11
C GLU A 210 11.35 -3.31 -13.72
N ALA A 211 10.29 -3.41 -12.91
CA ALA A 211 8.94 -3.16 -13.38
C ALA A 211 8.75 -1.70 -13.84
N ALA A 212 9.35 -0.73 -13.13
CA ALA A 212 9.31 0.67 -13.51
C ALA A 212 10.05 0.90 -14.86
N ARG A 213 11.24 0.34 -15.01
CA ARG A 213 12.00 0.40 -16.26
C ARG A 213 11.27 -0.25 -17.43
N THR A 214 10.66 -1.40 -17.18
CA THR A 214 9.87 -2.11 -18.21
C THR A 214 8.66 -1.28 -18.63
N THR A 215 8.00 -0.59 -17.69
CA THR A 215 6.84 0.26 -18.01
C THR A 215 7.26 1.50 -18.79
N LEU A 216 8.42 2.10 -18.48
CA LEU A 216 9.00 3.19 -19.27
C LEU A 216 9.30 2.76 -20.70
N ARG A 217 9.97 1.62 -20.89
CA ARG A 217 10.27 1.07 -22.23
C ARG A 217 8.99 0.79 -23.04
N LYS A 218 7.92 0.29 -22.40
CA LYS A 218 6.59 0.11 -23.06
C LYS A 218 6.03 1.44 -23.57
N ALA A 219 6.33 2.54 -22.87
CA ALA A 219 5.93 3.88 -23.29
C ALA A 219 6.88 4.48 -24.36
N GLY A 220 7.99 3.83 -24.66
CA GLY A 220 9.01 4.31 -25.61
C GLY A 220 10.02 5.28 -25.00
N TYR A 221 10.18 5.27 -23.68
CA TYR A 221 11.05 6.19 -22.93
C TYR A 221 12.08 5.44 -22.07
N GLU A 222 13.14 6.16 -21.72
CA GLU A 222 14.18 5.71 -20.80
C GLU A 222 14.13 6.52 -19.49
N PRO A 223 14.77 6.07 -18.39
CA PRO A 223 14.75 6.77 -17.11
C PRO A 223 15.14 8.25 -17.15
N GLN A 224 16.09 8.63 -18.01
CA GLN A 224 16.55 10.02 -18.17
C GLN A 224 15.53 10.95 -18.82
N ASP A 225 14.50 10.41 -19.46
CA ASP A 225 13.43 11.19 -20.08
C ASP A 225 12.37 11.62 -19.06
N VAL A 226 12.40 11.03 -17.86
CA VAL A 226 11.44 11.27 -16.80
C VAL A 226 11.73 12.62 -16.13
N GLU A 227 10.82 13.57 -16.31
CA GLU A 227 10.89 14.88 -15.66
C GLU A 227 10.68 14.76 -14.15
N ARG A 228 9.78 13.86 -13.72
CA ARG A 228 9.47 13.67 -12.31
C ARG A 228 8.93 12.27 -12.01
N MET A 229 9.45 11.71 -10.90
CA MET A 229 8.87 10.56 -10.24
C MET A 229 7.82 11.00 -9.22
N ILE A 230 6.62 10.41 -9.26
CA ILE A 230 5.53 10.66 -8.31
C ILE A 230 5.34 9.41 -7.48
N PHE A 231 5.61 9.52 -6.20
CA PHE A 231 5.43 8.45 -5.24
C PHE A 231 4.06 8.56 -4.57
N VAL A 232 3.29 7.47 -4.60
CA VAL A 232 1.96 7.34 -4.00
C VAL A 232 1.95 6.11 -3.09
N GLY A 233 1.11 6.14 -2.06
CA GLY A 233 0.94 5.04 -1.11
C GLY A 233 1.81 5.15 0.15
N GLY A 234 1.33 4.54 1.23
CA GLY A 234 1.96 4.60 2.56
C GLY A 234 3.42 4.13 2.58
N PRO A 235 3.76 2.96 1.99
CA PRO A 235 5.14 2.45 1.99
C PRO A 235 6.16 3.38 1.31
N THR A 236 5.73 4.25 0.40
CA THR A 236 6.62 5.22 -0.23
C THR A 236 7.05 6.35 0.71
N GLN A 237 6.49 6.46 1.91
CA GLN A 237 6.99 7.36 2.96
C GLN A 237 8.35 6.91 3.50
N TYR A 238 8.71 5.65 3.30
CA TYR A 238 10.02 5.12 3.67
C TYR A 238 11.11 5.68 2.74
N LYS A 239 11.87 6.66 3.24
CA LYS A 239 12.86 7.40 2.45
C LYS A 239 13.93 6.49 1.81
N PRO A 240 14.52 5.48 2.52
CA PRO A 240 15.51 4.61 1.90
C PRO A 240 15.01 3.84 0.66
N LEU A 241 13.70 3.54 0.59
CA LEU A 241 13.08 2.96 -0.59
C LEU A 241 13.11 3.93 -1.76
N ARG A 242 12.67 5.19 -1.54
CA ARG A 242 12.65 6.22 -2.60
C ARG A 242 14.03 6.56 -3.11
N ASP A 243 15.04 6.55 -2.25
CA ASP A 243 16.42 6.89 -2.62
C ASP A 243 17.08 5.83 -3.53
N LYS A 244 16.49 4.62 -3.61
CA LYS A 244 16.98 3.52 -4.46
C LYS A 244 16.29 3.42 -5.82
N ILE A 245 15.12 4.03 -5.96
CA ILE A 245 14.32 4.06 -7.19
C ILE A 245 14.74 5.23 -8.07
#